data_6f06a74adbd492dcf4512233def99b2a
#
_entry.id   6f06a74adbd492dcf4512233def99b2a
#
_cell.length_a   1.000
_cell.length_b   1.000
_cell.length_c   1.000
_cell.angle_alpha   90.00
_cell.angle_beta   90.00
_cell.angle_gamma   90.00
#
_symmetry.space_group_name_H-M   'P 1'
#
loop_
_entity.id
_entity.type
_entity.pdbx_description
1 polymer ?
#
loop_
_entity_poly.entity_id
_entity_poly.type
_entity_poly.pdbx_seq_one_letter_code
_entity_poly.pdbx_strand_id
1 'polypeptide(L)'
;MGVDGRLRAVVGLAQAMAAACAPRDSVRAAARGARLALDGSFAAISAWERERGRLRVLVNEGRRRVGEEEFPEDESYPVHDFPEIAEFLHERWVGGGGPHAWVVGAGGGRRGEALRRRGRGSCVVAPIVLSGRAWGELYVARDEGLPGFDEDDAEFATVLAAVVAAGLAQNERLEEARRLAFTDPLTGLANRRAVDMRLDEALEEHRRAGVVVSLVVCDLNGLKKVNDTLGHAMGDRLLERFGSVLSLCGAMLPGALVARLGGDEFCLVSVGPSADEVVRVTEEVCLRAAELELGEGVACGVASTGDPIGLVKSSRRLFRLADAAQYKAKAARSARPVVAGRDTAVVRLADAAQEGAGERRRFRGRA
;
A
#
# COMPACT_ATOMS: atom_id res chain seq x y z
N MET A 1 19.24 8.71 33.55
CA MET A 1 20.26 8.31 32.51
C MET A 1 21.11 9.53 32.19
N GLY A 2 22.47 9.40 32.10
CA GLY A 2 23.35 10.54 31.75
C GLY A 2 23.17 10.98 30.29
N VAL A 3 23.68 12.19 29.94
CA VAL A 3 23.53 12.83 28.60
C VAL A 3 23.97 11.88 27.47
N ASP A 4 25.11 11.20 27.61
CA ASP A 4 25.61 10.25 26.59
C ASP A 4 24.68 9.05 26.40
N GLY A 5 23.97 8.63 27.46
CA GLY A 5 22.99 7.56 27.40
C GLY A 5 21.74 7.99 26.64
N ARG A 6 21.24 9.20 26.88
CA ARG A 6 20.11 9.77 26.16
C ARG A 6 20.42 9.96 24.67
N LEU A 7 21.62 10.45 24.34
CA LEU A 7 22.03 10.61 22.94
C LEU A 7 22.09 9.26 22.21
N ARG A 8 22.66 8.23 22.81
CA ARG A 8 22.69 6.87 22.24
C ARG A 8 21.30 6.31 22.03
N ALA A 9 20.35 6.57 22.94
CA ALA A 9 18.98 6.13 22.82
C ALA A 9 18.27 6.81 21.65
N VAL A 10 18.49 8.12 21.45
CA VAL A 10 17.96 8.88 20.27
C VAL A 10 18.49 8.29 18.98
N VAL A 11 19.81 8.05 18.89
CA VAL A 11 20.43 7.44 17.70
C VAL A 11 19.86 6.05 17.44
N GLY A 12 19.73 5.22 18.46
CA GLY A 12 19.17 3.87 18.33
C GLY A 12 17.70 3.89 17.86
N LEU A 13 16.90 4.81 18.40
CA LEU A 13 15.52 5.02 17.95
C LEU A 13 15.47 5.45 16.47
N ALA A 14 16.27 6.44 16.08
CA ALA A 14 16.33 6.92 14.71
C ALA A 14 16.74 5.80 13.72
N GLN A 15 17.75 4.99 14.08
CA GLN A 15 18.17 3.85 13.26
C GLN A 15 17.08 2.78 13.15
N ALA A 16 16.38 2.45 14.24
CA ALA A 16 15.29 1.48 14.24
C ALA A 16 14.11 1.96 13.37
N MET A 17 13.77 3.25 13.43
CA MET A 17 12.75 3.86 12.57
C MET A 17 13.15 3.82 11.09
N ALA A 18 14.42 4.12 10.79
CA ALA A 18 14.92 4.10 9.41
C ALA A 18 14.98 2.68 8.81
N ALA A 19 15.17 1.66 9.64
CA ALA A 19 15.19 0.26 9.21
C ALA A 19 13.79 -0.37 9.04
N ALA A 20 12.73 0.29 9.53
CA ALA A 20 11.38 -0.21 9.44
C ALA A 20 10.84 -0.10 8.02
N CYS A 21 10.39 -1.23 7.45
CA CYS A 21 9.92 -1.31 6.06
C CYS A 21 8.40 -1.24 5.91
N ALA A 22 7.65 -1.43 6.99
CA ALA A 22 6.19 -1.41 6.99
C ALA A 22 5.63 -0.49 8.10
N PRO A 23 4.42 0.07 7.94
CA PRO A 23 3.82 0.95 8.94
C PRO A 23 3.74 0.35 10.34
N ARG A 24 3.39 -0.94 10.44
CA ARG A 24 3.34 -1.65 11.74
C ARG A 24 4.72 -1.77 12.39
N ASP A 25 5.76 -2.00 11.59
CA ASP A 25 7.14 -2.10 12.11
C ASP A 25 7.64 -0.75 12.59
N SER A 26 7.24 0.33 11.93
CA SER A 26 7.59 1.71 12.30
C SER A 26 7.01 2.10 13.65
N VAL A 27 5.71 1.88 13.87
CA VAL A 27 5.08 2.21 15.16
C VAL A 27 5.60 1.32 16.28
N ARG A 28 5.90 0.03 16.00
CA ARG A 28 6.55 -0.88 16.97
C ARG A 28 7.95 -0.40 17.33
N ALA A 29 8.77 -0.02 16.33
CA ALA A 29 10.13 0.47 16.55
C ALA A 29 10.11 1.76 17.39
N ALA A 30 9.15 2.67 17.10
CA ALA A 30 8.94 3.89 17.85
C ALA A 30 8.59 3.63 19.31
N ALA A 31 7.56 2.80 19.57
CA ALA A 31 7.13 2.47 20.92
C ALA A 31 8.25 1.77 21.72
N ARG A 32 8.91 0.77 21.11
CA ARG A 32 10.01 0.03 21.73
C ARG A 32 11.21 0.93 22.03
N GLY A 33 11.61 1.74 21.06
CA GLY A 33 12.75 2.65 21.22
C GLY A 33 12.51 3.67 22.34
N ALA A 34 11.35 4.29 22.39
CA ALA A 34 10.97 5.24 23.42
C ALA A 34 10.85 4.57 24.81
N ARG A 35 10.26 3.38 24.89
CA ARG A 35 10.16 2.61 26.13
C ARG A 35 11.55 2.34 26.72
N LEU A 36 12.49 1.86 25.89
CA LEU A 36 13.86 1.58 26.34
C LEU A 36 14.61 2.84 26.73
N ALA A 37 14.43 3.93 25.96
CA ALA A 37 15.08 5.22 26.20
C ALA A 37 14.66 5.87 27.52
N LEU A 38 13.40 5.66 27.93
CA LEU A 38 12.81 6.21 29.16
C LEU A 38 12.79 5.20 30.32
N ASP A 39 13.40 4.03 30.16
CA ASP A 39 13.34 2.95 31.15
C ASP A 39 11.91 2.63 31.59
N GLY A 40 11.01 2.58 30.60
CA GLY A 40 9.59 2.31 30.78
C GLY A 40 9.30 0.82 30.82
N SER A 41 8.28 0.41 31.59
CA SER A 41 7.75 -0.96 31.58
C SER A 41 6.84 -1.23 30.38
N PHE A 42 6.21 -0.19 29.88
CA PHE A 42 5.22 -0.24 28.79
C PHE A 42 5.27 1.05 27.96
N ALA A 43 4.98 0.92 26.66
CA ALA A 43 4.76 2.05 25.79
C ALA A 43 3.62 1.79 24.81
N ALA A 44 2.96 2.85 24.36
CA ALA A 44 1.96 2.80 23.30
C ALA A 44 2.13 3.99 22.35
N ILE A 45 1.77 3.78 21.11
CA ILE A 45 1.57 4.85 20.12
C ILE A 45 0.10 4.87 19.75
N SER A 46 -0.53 6.02 19.86
CA SER A 46 -1.92 6.22 19.45
C SER A 46 -2.00 7.31 18.40
N ALA A 47 -2.85 7.12 17.39
CA ALA A 47 -3.15 8.11 16.37
C ALA A 47 -4.51 8.76 16.64
N TRP A 48 -4.64 10.04 16.32
CA TRP A 48 -5.89 10.74 16.46
C TRP A 48 -6.79 10.61 15.22
N GLU A 49 -7.93 9.97 15.40
CA GLU A 49 -9.01 9.86 14.41
C GLU A 49 -9.94 11.08 14.54
N ARG A 50 -9.67 12.14 13.75
CA ARG A 50 -10.36 13.44 13.84
C ARG A 50 -11.87 13.34 13.67
N GLU A 51 -12.31 12.55 12.66
CA GLU A 51 -13.73 12.39 12.33
C GLU A 51 -14.51 11.69 13.45
N ARG A 52 -13.84 10.86 14.24
CA ARG A 52 -14.44 10.10 15.33
C ARG A 52 -14.20 10.73 16.71
N GLY A 53 -13.34 11.75 16.79
CA GLY A 53 -12.93 12.35 18.05
C GLY A 53 -12.29 11.37 19.02
N ARG A 54 -11.49 10.41 18.51
CA ARG A 54 -10.89 9.35 19.31
C ARG A 54 -9.39 9.23 19.08
N LEU A 55 -8.68 8.81 20.11
CA LEU A 55 -7.31 8.30 20.02
C LEU A 55 -7.40 6.79 19.82
N ARG A 56 -6.95 6.28 18.66
CA ARG A 56 -6.85 4.86 18.37
C ARG A 56 -5.45 4.37 18.67
N VAL A 57 -5.34 3.32 19.48
CA VAL A 57 -4.07 2.69 19.81
C VAL A 57 -3.59 1.90 18.58
N LEU A 58 -2.37 2.18 18.13
CA LEU A 58 -1.75 1.51 16.98
C LEU A 58 -0.84 0.36 17.42
N VAL A 59 -0.20 0.50 18.58
CA VAL A 59 0.71 -0.51 19.13
C VAL A 59 0.82 -0.38 20.65
N ASN A 60 0.89 -1.50 21.31
CA ASN A 60 1.22 -1.68 22.72
C ASN A 60 2.51 -2.50 22.83
N GLU A 61 3.55 -1.96 23.46
CA GLU A 61 4.90 -2.55 23.54
C GLU A 61 5.35 -2.68 24.99
N GLY A 62 6.04 -3.76 25.31
CA GLY A 62 6.60 -4.04 26.65
C GLY A 62 5.68 -4.91 27.50
N ARG A 63 5.60 -4.64 28.83
CA ARG A 63 4.80 -5.42 29.76
C ARG A 63 3.33 -5.11 29.62
N ARG A 64 2.64 -5.91 28.82
CA ARG A 64 1.20 -5.83 28.57
C ARG A 64 0.43 -6.54 29.69
N ARG A 65 -0.74 -6.02 30.01
CA ARG A 65 -1.70 -6.62 30.93
C ARG A 65 -2.70 -7.50 30.20
N VAL A 66 -3.46 -8.29 30.96
CA VAL A 66 -4.54 -9.11 30.37
C VAL A 66 -5.51 -8.20 29.60
N GLY A 67 -5.76 -8.54 28.34
CA GLY A 67 -6.60 -7.75 27.42
C GLY A 67 -5.88 -6.65 26.63
N GLU A 68 -4.57 -6.43 26.84
CA GLU A 68 -3.76 -5.53 26.03
C GLU A 68 -3.08 -6.33 24.90
N GLU A 69 -3.55 -6.20 23.67
CA GLU A 69 -2.93 -6.79 22.48
C GLU A 69 -1.79 -5.91 21.97
N GLU A 70 -0.81 -6.50 21.29
CA GLU A 70 0.30 -5.73 20.70
C GLU A 70 -0.19 -4.77 19.62
N PHE A 71 -1.08 -5.23 18.73
CA PHE A 71 -1.71 -4.43 17.69
C PHE A 71 -3.24 -4.56 17.82
N PRO A 72 -3.85 -3.80 18.72
CA PRO A 72 -5.28 -3.91 18.95
C PRO A 72 -6.07 -3.37 17.74
N GLU A 73 -7.15 -4.09 17.38
CA GLU A 73 -8.01 -3.66 16.28
C GLU A 73 -8.97 -2.53 16.70
N ASP A 74 -9.53 -2.64 17.92
CA ASP A 74 -10.62 -1.77 18.40
C ASP A 74 -10.27 -0.92 19.65
N GLU A 75 -9.02 -0.94 20.13
CA GLU A 75 -8.65 -0.14 21.30
C GLU A 75 -8.58 1.34 20.94
N SER A 76 -9.52 2.12 21.47
CA SER A 76 -9.55 3.57 21.27
C SER A 76 -10.20 4.30 22.45
N TYR A 77 -9.81 5.56 22.65
CA TYR A 77 -10.23 6.39 23.76
C TYR A 77 -10.85 7.70 23.26
N PRO A 78 -11.97 8.16 23.82
CA PRO A 78 -12.54 9.48 23.46
C PRO A 78 -11.58 10.59 23.85
N VAL A 79 -11.31 11.52 22.94
CA VAL A 79 -10.38 12.64 23.19
C VAL A 79 -10.88 13.56 24.30
N HIS A 80 -12.20 13.76 24.43
CA HIS A 80 -12.78 14.58 25.47
C HIS A 80 -12.54 14.05 26.91
N ASP A 81 -12.09 12.81 27.04
CA ASP A 81 -11.66 12.25 28.33
C ASP A 81 -10.27 12.77 28.75
N PHE A 82 -9.55 13.45 27.85
CA PHE A 82 -8.19 13.94 28.03
C PHE A 82 -8.11 15.44 27.72
N PRO A 83 -8.48 16.33 28.70
CA PRO A 83 -8.49 17.77 28.50
C PRO A 83 -7.14 18.32 28.00
N GLU A 84 -6.04 17.73 28.48
CA GLU A 84 -4.67 18.11 28.12
C GLU A 84 -4.41 17.97 26.61
N ILE A 85 -5.07 17.03 25.95
CA ILE A 85 -4.98 16.85 24.51
C ILE A 85 -5.90 17.80 23.78
N ALA A 86 -7.10 18.01 24.31
CA ALA A 86 -8.11 18.84 23.67
C ALA A 86 -7.65 20.30 23.44
N GLU A 87 -6.77 20.81 24.30
CA GLU A 87 -6.24 22.16 24.22
C GLU A 87 -5.46 22.44 22.94
N PHE A 88 -4.70 21.44 22.42
CA PHE A 88 -3.83 21.63 21.27
C PHE A 88 -4.24 20.89 20.00
N LEU A 89 -5.28 20.09 20.01
CA LEU A 89 -5.70 19.28 18.86
C LEU A 89 -6.02 20.10 17.61
N HIS A 90 -6.50 21.32 17.78
CA HIS A 90 -6.88 22.21 16.69
C HIS A 90 -5.78 23.21 16.31
N GLU A 91 -4.70 23.27 17.09
CA GLU A 91 -3.59 24.17 16.82
C GLU A 91 -2.78 23.73 15.59
N ARG A 92 -2.11 24.73 15.01
CA ARG A 92 -1.19 24.51 13.89
C ARG A 92 0.13 25.23 14.19
N TRP A 93 1.20 24.45 14.25
CA TRP A 93 2.54 24.96 14.47
C TRP A 93 3.27 25.16 13.15
N VAL A 94 3.46 26.43 12.77
CA VAL A 94 4.16 26.80 11.54
C VAL A 94 5.59 27.23 11.92
N GLY A 95 6.60 26.59 11.30
CA GLY A 95 7.99 26.96 11.56
C GLY A 95 8.69 26.16 12.66
N GLY A 96 8.07 25.08 13.13
CA GLY A 96 8.61 24.22 14.20
C GLY A 96 8.01 24.55 15.57
N GLY A 97 8.30 23.69 16.54
CA GLY A 97 7.67 23.72 17.85
C GLY A 97 6.41 22.83 17.92
N GLY A 98 5.82 22.76 19.09
CA GLY A 98 4.65 21.94 19.38
C GLY A 98 4.45 21.84 20.90
N PRO A 99 3.39 21.15 21.34
CA PRO A 99 3.17 20.93 22.75
C PRO A 99 4.28 20.05 23.33
N HIS A 100 4.69 20.38 24.55
CA HIS A 100 5.68 19.59 25.28
C HIS A 100 5.03 18.34 25.88
N ALA A 101 5.85 17.34 26.15
CA ALA A 101 5.42 16.18 26.91
C ALA A 101 5.16 16.56 28.38
N TRP A 102 4.31 15.79 29.03
CA TRP A 102 4.00 15.97 30.44
C TRP A 102 3.96 14.63 31.18
N VAL A 103 4.12 14.70 32.50
CA VAL A 103 4.06 13.54 33.39
C VAL A 103 2.71 13.46 34.06
N VAL A 104 2.18 12.22 34.16
CA VAL A 104 0.96 11.93 34.94
C VAL A 104 1.27 10.85 35.96
N GLY A 105 1.03 11.17 37.22
CA GLY A 105 1.08 10.18 38.32
C GLY A 105 -0.26 9.49 38.52
N ALA A 106 -0.25 8.37 39.25
CA ALA A 106 -1.46 7.60 39.56
C ALA A 106 -2.54 8.37 40.35
N GLY A 107 -2.23 9.55 40.93
CA GLY A 107 -3.19 10.41 41.62
C GLY A 107 -3.95 11.40 40.72
N GLY A 108 -3.58 11.56 39.45
CA GLY A 108 -4.07 12.63 38.57
C GLY A 108 -5.18 12.19 37.63
N GLY A 109 -6.39 12.73 37.75
CA GLY A 109 -7.46 12.64 36.76
C GLY A 109 -7.80 11.25 36.21
N ARG A 110 -8.44 11.20 35.05
CA ARG A 110 -8.83 9.95 34.35
C ARG A 110 -7.60 9.11 33.91
N ARG A 111 -6.50 9.75 33.50
CA ARG A 111 -5.26 9.01 33.18
C ARG A 111 -4.66 8.35 34.42
N GLY A 112 -4.65 9.04 35.56
CA GLY A 112 -4.19 8.45 36.83
C GLY A 112 -5.05 7.28 37.26
N GLU A 113 -6.36 7.34 37.09
CA GLU A 113 -7.25 6.19 37.32
C GLU A 113 -6.96 5.01 36.39
N ALA A 114 -6.70 5.29 35.11
CA ALA A 114 -6.33 4.28 34.12
C ALA A 114 -4.98 3.62 34.46
N LEU A 115 -4.00 4.41 34.95
CA LEU A 115 -2.72 3.91 35.47
C LEU A 115 -2.93 2.91 36.60
N ARG A 116 -3.69 3.33 37.67
CA ARG A 116 -3.97 2.44 38.82
C ARG A 116 -4.65 1.14 38.41
N ARG A 117 -5.69 1.20 37.55
CA ARG A 117 -6.38 0.01 37.08
C ARG A 117 -5.45 -0.98 36.38
N ARG A 118 -4.38 -0.47 35.75
CA ARG A 118 -3.38 -1.26 35.05
C ARG A 118 -2.12 -1.53 35.87
N GLY A 119 -2.11 -1.23 37.19
CA GLY A 119 -0.95 -1.40 38.08
C GLY A 119 0.29 -0.64 37.57
N ARG A 120 0.08 0.56 37.01
CA ARG A 120 1.13 1.49 36.58
C ARG A 120 1.18 2.67 37.53
N GLY A 121 2.40 3.09 37.93
CA GLY A 121 2.60 4.15 38.93
C GLY A 121 2.63 5.55 38.32
N SER A 122 3.24 5.67 37.13
CA SER A 122 3.33 6.94 36.40
C SER A 122 3.43 6.72 34.90
N CYS A 123 3.11 7.76 34.11
CA CYS A 123 3.39 7.80 32.69
C CYS A 123 3.89 9.17 32.26
N VAL A 124 4.62 9.19 31.15
CA VAL A 124 4.90 10.37 30.35
C VAL A 124 4.12 10.27 29.05
N VAL A 125 3.54 11.39 28.64
CA VAL A 125 2.77 11.54 27.42
C VAL A 125 3.43 12.60 26.57
N ALA A 126 3.84 12.25 25.36
CA ALA A 126 4.46 13.18 24.43
C ALA A 126 3.64 13.26 23.14
N PRO A 127 3.10 14.44 22.79
CA PRO A 127 2.39 14.63 21.54
C PRO A 127 3.29 14.40 20.34
N ILE A 128 2.77 13.69 19.33
CA ILE A 128 3.45 13.50 18.04
C ILE A 128 2.83 14.52 17.09
N VAL A 129 3.67 15.39 16.52
CA VAL A 129 3.25 16.45 15.60
C VAL A 129 3.78 16.15 14.21
N LEU A 130 2.90 15.94 13.23
CA LEU A 130 3.25 15.77 11.82
C LEU A 130 2.76 16.95 11.00
N SER A 131 3.63 17.51 10.15
CA SER A 131 3.28 18.63 9.26
C SER A 131 2.62 19.81 9.99
N GLY A 132 3.08 20.08 11.23
CA GLY A 132 2.57 21.16 12.08
C GLY A 132 1.19 20.92 12.67
N ARG A 133 0.72 19.68 12.74
CA ARG A 133 -0.55 19.32 13.38
C ARG A 133 -0.39 18.12 14.32
N ALA A 134 -1.14 18.10 15.40
CA ALA A 134 -1.20 16.93 16.27
C ALA A 134 -1.67 15.71 15.46
N TRP A 135 -0.85 14.67 15.45
CA TRP A 135 -1.12 13.41 14.77
C TRP A 135 -1.56 12.33 15.76
N GLY A 136 -0.97 12.34 16.94
CA GLY A 136 -1.23 11.35 17.96
C GLY A 136 -0.36 11.58 19.19
N GLU A 137 -0.16 10.54 19.97
CA GLU A 137 0.69 10.59 21.17
C GLU A 137 1.60 9.37 21.30
N LEU A 138 2.75 9.61 21.86
CA LEU A 138 3.65 8.62 22.45
C LEU A 138 3.36 8.54 23.94
N TYR A 139 2.99 7.39 24.42
CA TYR A 139 2.73 7.09 25.81
C TYR A 139 3.76 6.11 26.35
N VAL A 140 4.43 6.43 27.46
CA VAL A 140 5.35 5.50 28.15
C VAL A 140 5.00 5.46 29.62
N ALA A 141 4.90 4.27 30.20
CA ALA A 141 4.55 4.07 31.60
C ALA A 141 5.57 3.22 32.34
N ARG A 142 5.71 3.50 33.65
CA ARG A 142 6.41 2.66 34.61
C ARG A 142 5.41 1.96 35.52
N ASP A 143 5.71 0.71 35.89
CA ASP A 143 4.88 -0.06 36.81
C ASP A 143 4.88 0.57 38.20
N GLU A 144 3.85 0.28 38.99
CA GLU A 144 3.76 0.67 40.39
C GLU A 144 4.99 0.13 41.20
N GLY A 145 5.51 0.95 42.09
CA GLY A 145 6.72 0.64 42.86
C GLY A 145 8.05 1.02 42.19
N LEU A 146 8.03 1.41 40.92
CA LEU A 146 9.19 2.01 40.23
C LEU A 146 9.22 3.54 40.47
N PRO A 147 10.42 4.18 40.39
CA PRO A 147 10.53 5.63 40.45
C PRO A 147 9.63 6.26 39.40
N GLY A 148 8.87 7.31 39.77
CA GLY A 148 8.04 8.08 38.85
C GLY A 148 8.90 8.76 37.79
N PHE A 149 8.23 9.18 36.70
CA PHE A 149 8.85 10.09 35.72
C PHE A 149 8.94 11.49 36.31
N ASP A 150 9.96 12.24 35.90
CA ASP A 150 10.20 13.62 36.28
C ASP A 150 10.12 14.56 35.05
N GLU A 151 10.39 15.85 35.26
CA GLU A 151 10.35 16.88 34.21
C GLU A 151 11.45 16.65 33.14
N ASP A 152 12.64 16.21 33.57
CA ASP A 152 13.73 15.83 32.66
C ASP A 152 13.36 14.66 31.76
N ASP A 153 12.57 13.70 32.26
CA ASP A 153 12.02 12.61 31.46
C ASP A 153 10.97 13.11 30.47
N ALA A 154 10.15 14.09 30.83
CA ALA A 154 9.18 14.72 29.92
C ALA A 154 9.89 15.52 28.81
N GLU A 155 10.89 16.33 29.14
CA GLU A 155 11.67 17.03 28.13
C GLU A 155 12.32 16.03 27.15
N PHE A 156 12.88 14.96 27.67
CA PHE A 156 13.49 13.92 26.83
C PHE A 156 12.43 13.20 25.97
N ALA A 157 11.24 12.94 26.51
CA ALA A 157 10.13 12.34 25.77
C ALA A 157 9.68 13.25 24.59
N THR A 158 9.75 14.58 24.78
CA THR A 158 9.48 15.54 23.69
C THR A 158 10.48 15.37 22.54
N VAL A 159 11.77 15.19 22.84
CA VAL A 159 12.80 14.90 21.82
C VAL A 159 12.51 13.58 21.11
N LEU A 160 12.17 12.52 21.87
CA LEU A 160 11.85 11.22 21.30
C LEU A 160 10.61 11.30 20.40
N ALA A 161 9.57 12.02 20.80
CA ALA A 161 8.37 12.23 20.00
C ALA A 161 8.69 12.96 18.67
N ALA A 162 9.61 13.92 18.68
CA ALA A 162 10.07 14.58 17.46
C ALA A 162 10.80 13.61 16.51
N VAL A 163 11.64 12.71 17.04
CA VAL A 163 12.30 11.67 16.25
C VAL A 163 11.29 10.68 15.67
N VAL A 164 10.31 10.26 16.49
CA VAL A 164 9.21 9.41 16.04
C VAL A 164 8.43 10.09 14.93
N ALA A 165 8.07 11.37 15.08
CA ALA A 165 7.38 12.16 14.07
C ALA A 165 8.15 12.20 12.75
N ALA A 166 9.47 12.44 12.80
CA ALA A 166 10.31 12.46 11.61
C ALA A 166 10.32 11.10 10.89
N GLY A 167 10.43 9.99 11.64
CA GLY A 167 10.40 8.65 11.08
C GLY A 167 9.05 8.27 10.47
N LEU A 168 7.93 8.60 11.14
CA LEU A 168 6.59 8.38 10.61
C LEU A 168 6.33 9.20 9.33
N ALA A 169 6.71 10.49 9.33
CA ALA A 169 6.58 11.34 8.15
C ALA A 169 7.41 10.82 6.96
N GLN A 170 8.60 10.26 7.22
CA GLN A 170 9.41 9.66 6.16
C GLN A 170 8.74 8.42 5.57
N ASN A 171 8.15 7.57 6.41
CA ASN A 171 7.44 6.38 5.95
C ASN A 171 6.18 6.73 5.15
N GLU A 172 5.38 7.71 5.60
CA GLU A 172 4.23 8.20 4.84
C GLU A 172 4.66 8.72 3.45
N ARG A 173 5.75 9.49 3.38
CA ARG A 173 6.28 9.97 2.10
C ARG A 173 6.75 8.82 1.20
N LEU A 174 7.38 7.79 1.77
CA LEU A 174 7.84 6.63 1.01
C LEU A 174 6.67 5.81 0.46
N GLU A 175 5.63 5.58 1.27
CA GLU A 175 4.42 4.89 0.83
C GLU A 175 3.68 5.69 -0.25
N GLU A 176 3.55 7.00 -0.09
CA GLU A 176 2.96 7.85 -1.11
C GLU A 176 3.79 7.85 -2.41
N ALA A 177 5.12 7.94 -2.30
CA ALA A 177 6.00 7.83 -3.46
C ALA A 177 5.88 6.47 -4.17
N ARG A 178 5.77 5.37 -3.41
CA ARG A 178 5.50 4.04 -3.96
C ARG A 178 4.14 3.99 -4.63
N ARG A 179 3.10 4.50 -3.99
CA ARG A 179 1.76 4.57 -4.56
C ARG A 179 1.77 5.32 -5.89
N LEU A 180 2.34 6.52 -5.92
CA LEU A 180 2.46 7.32 -7.16
C LEU A 180 3.31 6.64 -8.23
N ALA A 181 4.35 5.89 -7.84
CA ALA A 181 5.22 5.19 -8.77
C ALA A 181 4.61 3.93 -9.37
N PHE A 182 3.70 3.24 -8.68
CA PHE A 182 3.24 1.91 -9.03
C PHE A 182 1.72 1.76 -9.18
N THR A 183 0.92 2.80 -8.92
CA THR A 183 -0.53 2.76 -9.12
C THR A 183 -1.00 3.78 -10.16
N ASP A 184 -2.12 3.50 -10.80
CA ASP A 184 -2.84 4.43 -11.65
C ASP A 184 -3.72 5.34 -10.78
N PRO A 185 -3.60 6.67 -10.88
CA PRO A 185 -4.28 7.60 -9.98
C PRO A 185 -5.81 7.63 -10.15
N LEU A 186 -6.32 7.26 -11.32
CA LEU A 186 -7.76 7.26 -11.58
C LEU A 186 -8.42 6.01 -10.99
N THR A 187 -7.88 4.83 -11.30
CA THR A 187 -8.52 3.56 -10.96
C THR A 187 -8.02 2.95 -9.65
N GLY A 188 -6.89 3.43 -9.12
CA GLY A 188 -6.22 2.83 -7.95
C GLY A 188 -5.57 1.46 -8.23
N LEU A 189 -5.69 0.93 -9.44
CA LEU A 189 -5.04 -0.31 -9.86
C LEU A 189 -3.53 -0.11 -10.01
N ALA A 190 -2.79 -1.22 -10.13
CA ALA A 190 -1.39 -1.14 -10.53
C ALA A 190 -1.24 -0.42 -11.87
N ASN A 191 -0.11 0.25 -12.07
CA ASN A 191 0.20 0.88 -13.36
C ASN A 191 1.14 0.00 -14.21
N ARG A 192 1.48 0.46 -15.43
CA ARG A 192 2.37 -0.23 -16.37
C ARG A 192 3.70 -0.64 -15.72
N ARG A 193 4.29 0.24 -14.92
CA ARG A 193 5.57 -0.03 -14.27
C ARG A 193 5.52 -1.21 -13.29
N ALA A 194 4.44 -1.30 -12.51
CA ALA A 194 4.22 -2.43 -11.61
C ALA A 194 4.07 -3.75 -12.37
N VAL A 195 3.39 -3.71 -13.53
CA VAL A 195 3.23 -4.89 -14.39
C VAL A 195 4.57 -5.36 -14.96
N ASP A 196 5.38 -4.44 -15.47
CA ASP A 196 6.69 -4.78 -16.06
C ASP A 196 7.57 -5.47 -15.01
N MET A 197 7.63 -4.94 -13.78
CA MET A 197 8.37 -5.56 -12.67
C MET A 197 7.82 -6.94 -12.30
N ARG A 198 6.50 -7.07 -12.12
CA ARG A 198 5.88 -8.34 -11.73
C ARG A 198 6.07 -9.43 -12.80
N LEU A 199 6.02 -9.08 -14.08
CA LEU A 199 6.26 -10.01 -15.17
C LEU A 199 7.70 -10.50 -15.22
N ASP A 200 8.68 -9.63 -14.99
CA ASP A 200 10.09 -10.01 -14.96
C ASP A 200 10.37 -10.98 -13.81
N GLU A 201 9.84 -10.72 -12.62
CA GLU A 201 9.87 -11.63 -11.46
C GLU A 201 9.19 -12.99 -11.78
N ALA A 202 7.98 -12.93 -12.33
CA ALA A 202 7.20 -14.13 -12.66
C ALA A 202 7.89 -15.03 -13.68
N LEU A 203 8.53 -14.44 -14.69
CA LEU A 203 9.29 -15.21 -15.67
C LEU A 203 10.58 -15.81 -15.09
N GLU A 204 11.18 -15.18 -14.08
CA GLU A 204 12.27 -15.80 -13.33
C GLU A 204 11.77 -16.97 -12.48
N GLU A 205 10.61 -16.85 -11.83
CA GLU A 205 9.96 -17.95 -11.12
C GLU A 205 9.63 -19.11 -12.09
N HIS A 206 9.10 -18.78 -13.29
CA HIS A 206 8.84 -19.76 -14.34
C HIS A 206 10.11 -20.53 -14.76
N ARG A 207 11.22 -19.82 -14.99
CA ARG A 207 12.49 -20.44 -15.37
C ARG A 207 13.05 -21.37 -14.29
N ARG A 208 12.89 -21.01 -13.01
CA ARG A 208 13.42 -21.79 -11.88
C ARG A 208 12.53 -22.97 -11.49
N ALA A 209 11.22 -22.78 -11.48
CA ALA A 209 10.27 -23.71 -10.89
C ALA A 209 9.18 -24.22 -11.87
N GLY A 210 9.19 -23.78 -13.12
CA GLY A 210 8.17 -24.17 -14.10
C GLY A 210 6.77 -23.63 -13.82
N VAL A 211 6.63 -22.63 -12.95
CA VAL A 211 5.34 -22.06 -12.56
C VAL A 211 4.66 -21.43 -13.78
N VAL A 212 3.37 -21.66 -13.97
CA VAL A 212 2.64 -21.07 -15.10
C VAL A 212 2.51 -19.55 -14.91
N VAL A 213 2.86 -18.80 -15.95
CA VAL A 213 2.71 -17.35 -16.01
C VAL A 213 1.75 -16.99 -17.13
N SER A 214 0.71 -16.25 -16.81
CA SER A 214 -0.30 -15.81 -17.77
C SER A 214 -0.45 -14.28 -17.74
N LEU A 215 -0.60 -13.69 -18.91
CA LEU A 215 -0.91 -12.28 -19.11
C LEU A 215 -2.22 -12.17 -19.90
N VAL A 216 -3.14 -11.39 -19.36
CA VAL A 216 -4.35 -10.95 -20.07
C VAL A 216 -4.20 -9.47 -20.40
N VAL A 217 -4.42 -9.10 -21.64
CA VAL A 217 -4.53 -7.71 -22.07
C VAL A 217 -5.98 -7.44 -22.44
N CYS A 218 -6.52 -6.34 -21.91
CA CYS A 218 -7.91 -5.92 -22.08
C CYS A 218 -7.95 -4.52 -22.67
N ASP A 219 -8.80 -4.30 -23.66
CA ASP A 219 -9.04 -3.01 -24.28
C ASP A 219 -10.54 -2.69 -24.19
N LEU A 220 -10.86 -1.63 -23.47
CA LEU A 220 -12.24 -1.24 -23.17
C LEU A 220 -12.86 -0.54 -24.39
N ASN A 221 -13.92 -1.14 -24.93
CA ASN A 221 -14.58 -0.63 -26.12
C ASN A 221 -15.49 0.58 -25.83
N GLY A 222 -15.57 1.51 -26.78
CA GLY A 222 -16.53 2.59 -26.72
C GLY A 222 -16.13 3.80 -25.86
N LEU A 223 -14.96 3.81 -25.19
CA LEU A 223 -14.53 4.92 -24.33
C LEU A 223 -14.55 6.28 -25.07
N LYS A 224 -14.02 6.32 -26.30
CA LYS A 224 -14.02 7.55 -27.10
C LYS A 224 -15.45 8.08 -27.34
N LYS A 225 -16.38 7.20 -27.66
CA LYS A 225 -17.78 7.57 -27.89
C LYS A 225 -18.44 8.11 -26.62
N VAL A 226 -18.15 7.50 -25.48
CA VAL A 226 -18.61 7.99 -24.16
C VAL A 226 -18.06 9.39 -23.90
N ASN A 227 -16.75 9.61 -24.09
CA ASN A 227 -16.12 10.91 -23.92
C ASN A 227 -16.71 11.98 -24.83
N ASP A 228 -16.87 11.65 -26.11
CA ASP A 228 -17.40 12.60 -27.13
C ASP A 228 -18.89 12.94 -26.89
N THR A 229 -19.68 12.01 -26.33
CA THR A 229 -21.13 12.17 -26.14
C THR A 229 -21.50 12.69 -24.76
N LEU A 230 -20.82 12.20 -23.70
CA LEU A 230 -21.18 12.43 -22.29
C LEU A 230 -20.09 13.18 -21.50
N GLY A 231 -18.96 13.48 -22.13
CA GLY A 231 -17.84 14.18 -21.51
C GLY A 231 -16.85 13.28 -20.78
N HIS A 232 -15.63 13.80 -20.54
CA HIS A 232 -14.52 13.04 -19.94
C HIS A 232 -14.84 12.48 -18.54
N ALA A 233 -15.61 13.18 -17.72
CA ALA A 233 -16.00 12.70 -16.40
C ALA A 233 -16.78 11.37 -16.44
N MET A 234 -17.58 11.15 -17.51
CA MET A 234 -18.28 9.89 -17.69
C MET A 234 -17.37 8.80 -18.25
N GLY A 235 -16.38 9.16 -19.07
CA GLY A 235 -15.33 8.25 -19.49
C GLY A 235 -14.46 7.78 -18.31
N ASP A 236 -14.09 8.69 -17.43
CA ASP A 236 -13.35 8.36 -16.20
C ASP A 236 -14.17 7.39 -15.31
N ARG A 237 -15.47 7.64 -15.16
CA ARG A 237 -16.37 6.76 -14.42
C ARG A 237 -16.49 5.35 -15.06
N LEU A 238 -16.48 5.27 -16.39
CA LEU A 238 -16.44 3.99 -17.09
C LEU A 238 -15.14 3.24 -16.80
N LEU A 239 -14.00 3.93 -16.82
CA LEU A 239 -12.69 3.37 -16.51
C LEU A 239 -12.61 2.86 -15.05
N GLU A 240 -13.12 3.61 -14.09
CA GLU A 240 -13.19 3.21 -12.66
C GLU A 240 -14.08 1.97 -12.47
N ARG A 241 -15.25 1.94 -13.11
CA ARG A 241 -16.18 0.80 -13.04
C ARG A 241 -15.56 -0.46 -13.65
N PHE A 242 -14.94 -0.35 -14.84
CA PHE A 242 -14.25 -1.49 -15.44
C PHE A 242 -13.05 -1.95 -14.59
N GLY A 243 -12.28 -1.03 -14.04
CA GLY A 243 -11.22 -1.34 -13.09
C GLY A 243 -11.71 -2.15 -11.89
N SER A 244 -12.89 -1.79 -11.36
CA SER A 244 -13.53 -2.54 -10.26
C SER A 244 -13.98 -3.94 -10.71
N VAL A 245 -14.54 -4.08 -11.90
CA VAL A 245 -14.90 -5.39 -12.49
C VAL A 245 -13.67 -6.27 -12.63
N LEU A 246 -12.60 -5.73 -13.21
CA LEU A 246 -11.36 -6.47 -13.43
C LEU A 246 -10.69 -6.88 -12.10
N SER A 247 -10.74 -6.00 -11.09
CA SER A 247 -10.24 -6.29 -9.75
C SER A 247 -11.03 -7.41 -9.06
N LEU A 248 -12.36 -7.38 -9.15
CA LEU A 248 -13.22 -8.41 -8.58
C LEU A 248 -12.99 -9.79 -9.23
N CYS A 249 -12.89 -9.83 -10.57
CA CYS A 249 -12.57 -11.07 -11.28
C CYS A 249 -11.13 -11.54 -10.99
N GLY A 250 -10.17 -10.62 -10.94
CA GLY A 250 -8.78 -10.92 -10.62
C GLY A 250 -8.60 -11.55 -9.23
N ALA A 251 -9.44 -11.17 -8.26
CA ALA A 251 -9.44 -11.76 -6.92
C ALA A 251 -9.80 -13.27 -6.91
N MET A 252 -10.37 -13.80 -7.99
CA MET A 252 -10.62 -15.24 -8.15
C MET A 252 -9.32 -16.02 -8.44
N LEU A 253 -8.23 -15.35 -8.80
CA LEU A 253 -6.91 -15.93 -9.07
C LEU A 253 -5.95 -15.52 -7.95
N PRO A 254 -5.48 -16.47 -7.12
CA PRO A 254 -4.57 -16.15 -6.02
C PRO A 254 -3.33 -15.37 -6.48
N GLY A 255 -3.07 -14.22 -5.85
CA GLY A 255 -1.89 -13.40 -6.13
C GLY A 255 -1.86 -12.72 -7.51
N ALA A 256 -2.99 -12.64 -8.22
CA ALA A 256 -3.06 -11.93 -9.49
C ALA A 256 -2.84 -10.43 -9.30
N LEU A 257 -2.06 -9.82 -10.20
CA LEU A 257 -1.89 -8.38 -10.30
C LEU A 257 -2.83 -7.84 -11.38
N VAL A 258 -3.67 -6.90 -10.99
CA VAL A 258 -4.59 -6.19 -11.91
C VAL A 258 -4.10 -4.78 -12.12
N ALA A 259 -4.06 -4.32 -13.38
CA ALA A 259 -3.46 -3.04 -13.72
C ALA A 259 -4.18 -2.31 -14.84
N ARG A 260 -4.00 -0.97 -14.86
CA ARG A 260 -4.29 -0.12 -16.00
C ARG A 260 -2.99 0.31 -16.66
N LEU A 261 -2.86 0.04 -17.95
CA LEU A 261 -1.64 0.34 -18.72
C LEU A 261 -1.62 1.78 -19.24
N GLY A 262 -2.79 2.38 -19.41
CA GLY A 262 -3.03 3.73 -19.88
C GLY A 262 -4.24 3.81 -20.81
N GLY A 263 -4.86 4.98 -20.94
CA GLY A 263 -6.06 5.12 -21.79
C GLY A 263 -7.18 4.14 -21.42
N ASP A 264 -7.57 3.30 -22.38
CA ASP A 264 -8.56 2.23 -22.28
C ASP A 264 -7.95 0.83 -22.13
N GLU A 265 -6.62 0.74 -21.97
CA GLU A 265 -5.89 -0.52 -21.86
C GLU A 265 -5.69 -0.94 -20.39
N PHE A 266 -6.06 -2.19 -20.10
CA PHE A 266 -5.89 -2.83 -18.79
C PHE A 266 -5.20 -4.18 -18.95
N CYS A 267 -4.71 -4.74 -17.86
CA CYS A 267 -4.18 -6.10 -17.89
C CYS A 267 -4.32 -6.82 -16.54
N LEU A 268 -4.16 -8.15 -16.60
CA LEU A 268 -4.08 -9.02 -15.45
C LEU A 268 -2.87 -9.95 -15.63
N VAL A 269 -2.00 -10.02 -14.62
CA VAL A 269 -0.88 -10.95 -14.53
C VAL A 269 -1.23 -12.01 -13.50
N SER A 270 -1.17 -13.29 -13.87
CA SER A 270 -1.40 -14.42 -12.98
C SER A 270 -0.18 -15.33 -12.95
N VAL A 271 0.21 -15.79 -11.76
CA VAL A 271 1.35 -16.69 -11.54
C VAL A 271 0.90 -17.87 -10.68
N GLY A 272 1.04 -19.06 -11.19
CA GLY A 272 0.61 -20.31 -10.54
C GLY A 272 -0.64 -20.93 -11.16
N PRO A 273 -1.79 -20.24 -11.20
CA PRO A 273 -3.02 -20.77 -11.81
C PRO A 273 -2.81 -21.25 -13.24
N SER A 274 -3.53 -22.29 -13.62
CA SER A 274 -3.46 -22.86 -14.96
C SER A 274 -4.00 -21.89 -16.04
N ALA A 275 -3.59 -22.09 -17.29
CA ALA A 275 -4.07 -21.30 -18.41
C ALA A 275 -5.60 -21.33 -18.53
N ASP A 276 -6.24 -22.47 -18.28
CA ASP A 276 -7.70 -22.62 -18.34
C ASP A 276 -8.43 -21.86 -17.22
N GLU A 277 -7.84 -21.78 -16.02
CA GLU A 277 -8.40 -20.95 -14.94
C GLU A 277 -8.37 -19.47 -15.30
N VAL A 278 -7.27 -19.01 -15.87
CA VAL A 278 -7.13 -17.62 -16.32
C VAL A 278 -8.12 -17.31 -17.46
N VAL A 279 -8.30 -18.23 -18.39
CA VAL A 279 -9.28 -18.08 -19.49
C VAL A 279 -10.70 -17.97 -18.93
N ARG A 280 -11.11 -18.84 -17.99
CA ARG A 280 -12.44 -18.76 -17.36
C ARG A 280 -12.69 -17.43 -16.64
N VAL A 281 -11.68 -16.95 -15.90
CA VAL A 281 -11.77 -15.63 -15.23
C VAL A 281 -11.86 -14.50 -16.26
N THR A 282 -11.15 -14.62 -17.38
CA THR A 282 -11.21 -13.61 -18.45
C THR A 282 -12.56 -13.64 -19.16
N GLU A 283 -13.20 -14.79 -19.32
CA GLU A 283 -14.58 -14.90 -19.83
C GLU A 283 -15.56 -14.18 -18.91
N GLU A 284 -15.41 -14.32 -17.60
CA GLU A 284 -16.20 -13.58 -16.61
C GLU A 284 -15.97 -12.08 -16.69
N VAL A 285 -14.74 -11.62 -16.93
CA VAL A 285 -14.44 -10.20 -17.20
C VAL A 285 -15.22 -9.71 -18.43
N CYS A 286 -15.21 -10.46 -19.52
CA CYS A 286 -15.95 -10.10 -20.74
C CYS A 286 -17.47 -10.00 -20.49
N LEU A 287 -18.04 -10.95 -19.75
CA LEU A 287 -19.46 -10.96 -19.42
C LEU A 287 -19.83 -9.73 -18.57
N ARG A 288 -19.13 -9.48 -17.47
CA ARG A 288 -19.42 -8.33 -16.61
C ARG A 288 -19.14 -6.99 -17.26
N ALA A 289 -18.14 -6.90 -18.13
CA ALA A 289 -17.88 -5.69 -18.89
C ALA A 289 -19.02 -5.38 -19.88
N ALA A 290 -19.68 -6.39 -20.45
CA ALA A 290 -20.82 -6.22 -21.32
C ALA A 290 -22.09 -5.75 -20.57
N GLU A 291 -22.17 -5.97 -19.25
CA GLU A 291 -23.27 -5.52 -18.39
C GLU A 291 -23.11 -4.07 -17.90
N LEU A 292 -21.96 -3.43 -18.16
CA LEU A 292 -21.76 -2.04 -17.79
C LEU A 292 -22.68 -1.14 -18.63
N GLU A 293 -23.43 -0.26 -17.97
CA GLU A 293 -24.35 0.69 -18.61
C GLU A 293 -23.64 1.65 -19.58
N LEU A 294 -22.34 1.86 -19.37
CA LEU A 294 -21.49 2.71 -20.18
C LEU A 294 -20.49 1.83 -20.94
N GLY A 295 -20.18 2.22 -22.19
CA GLY A 295 -19.22 1.47 -23.00
C GLY A 295 -19.85 0.39 -23.88
N GLU A 296 -19.01 -0.37 -24.57
CA GLU A 296 -19.41 -1.41 -25.55
C GLU A 296 -18.68 -2.74 -25.22
N GLY A 297 -18.49 -3.05 -23.95
CA GLY A 297 -17.78 -4.24 -23.50
C GLY A 297 -16.26 -4.12 -23.62
N VAL A 298 -15.55 -5.25 -23.67
CA VAL A 298 -14.08 -5.32 -23.63
C VAL A 298 -13.57 -6.37 -24.62
N ALA A 299 -12.45 -6.08 -25.29
CA ALA A 299 -11.72 -7.06 -26.08
C ALA A 299 -10.53 -7.59 -25.29
N CYS A 300 -10.49 -8.91 -25.04
CA CYS A 300 -9.46 -9.55 -24.20
C CYS A 300 -8.60 -10.52 -25.03
N GLY A 301 -7.27 -10.43 -24.81
CA GLY A 301 -6.28 -11.38 -25.34
C GLY A 301 -5.52 -12.03 -24.19
N VAL A 302 -5.36 -13.35 -24.26
CA VAL A 302 -4.67 -14.16 -23.24
C VAL A 302 -3.40 -14.80 -23.84
N ALA A 303 -2.28 -14.68 -23.13
CA ALA A 303 -1.07 -15.44 -23.39
C ALA A 303 -0.60 -16.12 -22.11
N SER A 304 -0.36 -17.43 -22.17
CA SER A 304 0.06 -18.23 -21.01
C SER A 304 1.21 -19.14 -21.37
N THR A 305 2.21 -19.26 -20.48
CA THR A 305 3.29 -20.26 -20.62
C THR A 305 2.78 -21.70 -20.47
N GLY A 306 1.55 -21.89 -20.01
CA GLY A 306 0.85 -23.19 -19.98
C GLY A 306 0.21 -23.59 -21.31
N ASP A 307 0.16 -22.67 -22.31
CA ASP A 307 -0.33 -22.94 -23.66
C ASP A 307 0.84 -23.11 -24.66
N PRO A 308 0.63 -23.71 -25.86
CA PRO A 308 1.68 -23.95 -26.86
C PRO A 308 2.09 -22.64 -27.59
N ILE A 309 2.62 -21.67 -26.87
CA ILE A 309 3.08 -20.37 -27.40
C ILE A 309 4.58 -20.33 -27.71
N GLY A 310 5.28 -21.46 -27.55
CA GLY A 310 6.72 -21.54 -27.67
C GLY A 310 7.46 -20.90 -26.49
N LEU A 311 8.79 -20.89 -26.57
CA LEU A 311 9.63 -20.42 -25.45
C LEU A 311 9.46 -18.92 -25.19
N VAL A 312 9.06 -18.56 -23.98
CA VAL A 312 8.92 -17.18 -23.52
C VAL A 312 10.20 -16.76 -22.80
N LYS A 313 11.08 -16.04 -23.48
CA LYS A 313 12.37 -15.55 -22.95
C LYS A 313 12.29 -14.19 -22.24
N SER A 314 11.20 -13.42 -22.42
CA SER A 314 11.07 -12.08 -21.88
C SER A 314 9.61 -11.67 -21.73
N SER A 315 9.33 -10.77 -20.79
CA SER A 315 8.04 -10.10 -20.59
C SER A 315 7.51 -9.48 -21.89
N ARG A 316 8.39 -8.87 -22.70
CA ARG A 316 8.03 -8.30 -24.00
C ARG A 316 7.42 -9.32 -24.96
N ARG A 317 7.91 -10.58 -24.97
CA ARG A 317 7.32 -11.61 -25.82
C ARG A 317 5.92 -12.00 -25.36
N LEU A 318 5.72 -12.13 -24.05
CA LEU A 318 4.41 -12.44 -23.50
C LEU A 318 3.40 -11.33 -23.80
N PHE A 319 3.81 -10.06 -23.66
CA PHE A 319 3.00 -8.91 -24.05
C PHE A 319 2.60 -8.97 -25.53
N ARG A 320 3.55 -9.15 -26.44
CA ARG A 320 3.23 -9.21 -27.88
C ARG A 320 2.22 -10.30 -28.23
N LEU A 321 2.31 -11.45 -27.57
CA LEU A 321 1.37 -12.55 -27.77
C LEU A 321 -0.04 -12.18 -27.27
N ALA A 322 -0.13 -11.58 -26.07
CA ALA A 322 -1.39 -11.14 -25.50
C ALA A 322 -2.00 -10.00 -26.34
N ASP A 323 -1.20 -9.01 -26.77
CA ASP A 323 -1.62 -7.90 -27.64
C ASP A 323 -2.13 -8.42 -28.98
N ALA A 324 -1.42 -9.36 -29.62
CA ALA A 324 -1.86 -9.94 -30.89
C ALA A 324 -3.19 -10.70 -30.74
N ALA A 325 -3.38 -11.38 -29.61
CA ALA A 325 -4.65 -12.03 -29.28
C ALA A 325 -5.76 -11.01 -29.03
N GLN A 326 -5.48 -9.94 -28.28
CA GLN A 326 -6.41 -8.85 -28.01
C GLN A 326 -6.83 -8.13 -29.32
N TYR A 327 -5.85 -7.81 -30.17
CA TYR A 327 -6.13 -7.21 -31.47
C TYR A 327 -7.08 -8.07 -32.31
N LYS A 328 -6.88 -9.38 -32.32
CA LYS A 328 -7.78 -10.31 -33.00
C LYS A 328 -9.16 -10.35 -32.38
N ALA A 329 -9.28 -10.33 -31.05
CA ALA A 329 -10.55 -10.24 -30.35
C ALA A 329 -11.31 -8.94 -30.73
N LYS A 330 -10.60 -7.81 -30.77
CA LYS A 330 -11.16 -6.50 -31.15
C LYS A 330 -11.62 -6.47 -32.60
N ALA A 331 -10.79 -6.97 -33.53
CA ALA A 331 -11.15 -7.03 -34.96
C ALA A 331 -12.37 -7.92 -35.23
N ALA A 332 -12.49 -9.03 -34.52
CA ALA A 332 -13.62 -9.95 -34.60
C ALA A 332 -14.85 -9.50 -33.80
N ARG A 333 -14.76 -8.42 -33.02
CA ARG A 333 -15.76 -8.03 -32.01
C ARG A 333 -16.19 -9.20 -31.14
N SER A 334 -15.20 -9.98 -30.70
CA SER A 334 -15.42 -11.20 -29.94
C SER A 334 -15.96 -10.90 -28.54
N ALA A 335 -17.04 -11.55 -28.16
CA ALA A 335 -17.57 -11.54 -26.80
C ALA A 335 -16.77 -12.43 -25.83
N ARG A 336 -15.78 -13.20 -26.33
CA ARG A 336 -14.92 -14.08 -25.57
C ARG A 336 -13.46 -13.72 -25.77
N PRO A 337 -12.58 -14.04 -24.81
CA PRO A 337 -11.15 -13.80 -24.97
C PRO A 337 -10.57 -14.66 -26.11
N VAL A 338 -9.57 -14.12 -26.81
CA VAL A 338 -8.75 -14.89 -27.75
C VAL A 338 -7.49 -15.34 -27.03
N VAL A 339 -7.13 -16.62 -27.18
CA VAL A 339 -5.97 -17.24 -26.50
C VAL A 339 -4.86 -17.47 -27.53
N ALA A 340 -3.67 -16.89 -27.29
CA ALA A 340 -2.56 -16.90 -28.25
C ALA A 340 -2.11 -18.32 -28.65
N GLY A 341 -1.99 -19.24 -27.71
CA GLY A 341 -1.53 -20.61 -27.98
C GLY A 341 -2.56 -21.53 -28.61
N ARG A 342 -3.84 -21.14 -28.59
CA ARG A 342 -4.95 -21.92 -29.15
C ARG A 342 -5.33 -21.45 -30.55
N ASP A 343 -4.68 -20.39 -31.03
CA ASP A 343 -4.87 -19.80 -32.35
C ASP A 343 -3.50 -19.54 -33.01
N THR A 344 -3.15 -20.41 -33.96
CA THR A 344 -1.85 -20.37 -34.66
C THR A 344 -1.60 -19.06 -35.42
N ALA A 345 -2.65 -18.36 -35.86
CA ALA A 345 -2.52 -17.09 -36.57
C ALA A 345 -2.04 -15.97 -35.63
N VAL A 346 -2.40 -16.02 -34.35
CA VAL A 346 -1.94 -15.05 -33.31
C VAL A 346 -0.44 -15.18 -33.08
N VAL A 347 0.07 -16.39 -32.97
CA VAL A 347 1.51 -16.62 -32.74
C VAL A 347 2.33 -16.10 -33.93
N ARG A 348 1.88 -16.34 -35.16
CA ARG A 348 2.51 -15.80 -36.38
C ARG A 348 2.52 -14.28 -36.43
N LEU A 349 1.43 -13.63 -36.07
CA LEU A 349 1.33 -12.17 -35.98
C LEU A 349 2.33 -11.58 -34.98
N ALA A 350 2.45 -12.18 -33.80
CA ALA A 350 3.39 -11.76 -32.77
C ALA A 350 4.86 -11.93 -33.19
N ASP A 351 5.15 -12.96 -33.98
CA ASP A 351 6.51 -13.23 -34.46
C ASP A 351 6.87 -12.32 -35.66
N ALA A 352 5.97 -12.04 -36.60
CA ALA A 352 6.17 -11.12 -37.70
C ALA A 352 6.48 -9.69 -37.24
N ALA A 353 5.87 -9.22 -36.16
CA ALA A 353 6.17 -7.92 -35.58
C ALA A 353 7.61 -7.82 -35.01
N GLN A 354 8.26 -8.94 -34.74
CA GLN A 354 9.66 -8.99 -34.30
C GLN A 354 10.63 -8.77 -35.47
N GLU A 355 10.35 -9.32 -36.63
CA GLU A 355 11.18 -9.18 -37.84
C GLU A 355 11.19 -7.73 -38.33
N GLY A 356 10.06 -7.07 -38.37
CA GLY A 356 9.95 -5.66 -38.78
C GLY A 356 10.61 -4.65 -37.84
N ALA A 357 10.74 -4.95 -36.54
CA ALA A 357 11.45 -4.13 -35.57
C ALA A 357 12.98 -4.30 -35.68
N GLY A 358 13.46 -5.47 -36.10
CA GLY A 358 14.87 -5.77 -36.36
C GLY A 358 15.41 -5.04 -37.61
N GLU A 359 14.61 -4.93 -38.66
CA GLU A 359 14.98 -4.23 -39.90
C GLU A 359 15.06 -2.72 -39.70
N ARG A 360 14.16 -2.09 -38.98
CA ARG A 360 14.22 -0.62 -38.68
C ARG A 360 15.45 -0.21 -37.86
N ARG A 361 16.05 -1.10 -37.08
CA ARG A 361 17.31 -0.87 -36.37
C ARG A 361 18.55 -0.98 -37.25
N ARG A 362 18.52 -1.83 -38.30
CA ARG A 362 19.63 -1.96 -39.26
C ARG A 362 19.73 -0.75 -40.22
N PHE A 363 18.63 -0.07 -40.49
CA PHE A 363 18.62 1.11 -41.38
C PHE A 363 19.07 2.42 -40.71
N ARG A 364 19.10 2.52 -39.36
CA ARG A 364 19.61 3.69 -38.64
C ARG A 364 21.09 3.64 -38.24
N GLY A 365 21.82 2.63 -38.62
CA GLY A 365 23.25 2.42 -38.33
C GLY A 365 24.17 2.66 -39.51
N ARG A 366 23.71 3.27 -40.61
CA ARG A 366 24.57 3.69 -41.73
C ARG A 366 24.14 5.08 -42.18
N ALA A 367 24.69 6.10 -41.53
CA ALA A 367 24.88 7.44 -42.04
C ALA A 367 25.97 8.09 -41.15
#